data_96e2765119940e1b667d834511386b83
#
_entry.id   96e2765119940e1b667d834511386b83
#
_cell.length_a   1.000
_cell.length_b   1.000
_cell.length_c   1.000
_cell.angle_alpha   90.00
_cell.angle_beta   90.00
_cell.angle_gamma   90.00
#
_symmetry.space_group_name_H-M   'P 1'
#
loop_
_entity.id
_entity.type
_entity.pdbx_description
1 polymer ?
#
loop_
_entity_poly.entity_id
_entity_poly.type
_entity_poly.pdbx_seq_one_letter_code
_entity_poly.pdbx_strand_id
1 'polypeptide(L)'
;MHLHPRAHFAIPASQAHGTNHLPPPLPQNQNHISLHPSAMGTASDAPAGAAAAEDQQQQNPNPQQQQPAKRTLVFTYGTLKRGFSNHPLLQELSQGGDASFVGAAVTAPRLPLVCGPYRVPFLINLPGEGGHRVAGELYAVTPRGLARLDELEGVSRGHYERLPIAVDLAEGGCARVDAVAYYAHRDYAAELWRRSGEKGYPEYSHAVAHGYVRRKDRPQGQTFLEQIRIFVSSQS
;
A
#
# COMPACT_ATOMS: atom_id res chain seq x y z
N MET A 1 56.66 -1.06 28.77
CA MET A 1 56.19 -2.44 29.06
C MET A 1 55.11 -2.38 30.12
N HIS A 2 53.84 -2.42 29.72
CA HIS A 2 52.71 -2.73 30.63
C HIS A 2 51.64 -3.43 29.79
N LEU A 3 51.54 -4.71 30.05
CA LEU A 3 50.53 -5.62 29.46
C LEU A 3 49.20 -5.46 30.23
N HIS A 4 48.10 -5.23 29.53
CA HIS A 4 46.76 -5.34 30.10
C HIS A 4 46.14 -6.67 29.65
N PRO A 5 45.43 -7.40 30.56
CA PRO A 5 44.86 -8.68 30.29
C PRO A 5 43.50 -8.56 29.56
N ARG A 6 43.26 -9.50 28.61
CA ARG A 6 41.99 -9.72 27.93
C ARG A 6 40.96 -10.33 28.90
N ALA A 7 39.79 -9.70 28.99
CA ALA A 7 38.64 -10.31 29.63
C ALA A 7 37.85 -11.17 28.62
N HIS A 8 37.72 -12.48 28.87
CA HIS A 8 36.82 -13.38 28.19
C HIS A 8 35.42 -13.28 28.82
N PHE A 9 34.44 -12.87 28.05
CA PHE A 9 33.04 -13.00 28.42
C PHE A 9 32.48 -14.30 27.82
N ALA A 10 32.10 -15.22 28.71
CA ALA A 10 31.39 -16.46 28.37
C ALA A 10 29.90 -16.15 28.16
N ILE A 11 29.32 -16.69 27.10
CA ILE A 11 27.88 -16.64 26.78
C ILE A 11 27.22 -17.87 27.41
N PRO A 12 26.14 -17.74 28.22
CA PRO A 12 25.39 -18.90 28.70
C PRO A 12 24.43 -19.40 27.62
N ALA A 13 24.48 -20.70 27.35
CA ALA A 13 23.52 -21.41 26.51
C ALA A 13 22.17 -21.51 27.23
N SER A 14 21.10 -20.95 26.63
CA SER A 14 19.72 -21.12 27.08
C SER A 14 19.07 -22.25 26.29
N GLN A 15 18.63 -23.29 27.01
CA GLN A 15 17.89 -24.43 26.48
C GLN A 15 16.44 -24.00 26.20
N ALA A 16 16.01 -24.06 24.94
CA ALA A 16 14.62 -23.90 24.56
C ALA A 16 13.94 -25.27 24.51
N HIS A 17 12.96 -25.49 25.44
CA HIS A 17 12.02 -26.60 25.34
C HIS A 17 10.93 -26.24 24.33
N GLY A 18 10.93 -26.90 23.19
CA GLY A 18 9.86 -26.82 22.18
C GLY A 18 8.64 -27.64 22.62
N THR A 19 7.49 -27.00 22.76
CA THR A 19 6.19 -27.69 22.76
C THR A 19 5.53 -27.44 21.40
N ASN A 20 5.47 -28.52 20.60
CA ASN A 20 4.70 -28.59 19.37
C ASN A 20 3.20 -28.50 19.69
N HIS A 21 2.57 -27.39 19.31
CA HIS A 21 1.13 -27.28 19.29
C HIS A 21 0.66 -27.22 17.82
N LEU A 22 0.06 -28.35 17.39
CA LEU A 22 -0.61 -28.46 16.09
C LEU A 22 -1.92 -27.67 16.11
N PRO A 23 -2.28 -26.92 15.06
CA PRO A 23 -3.57 -26.25 14.96
C PRO A 23 -4.72 -27.28 14.67
N PRO A 24 -5.96 -26.99 15.11
CA PRO A 24 -7.11 -27.86 14.90
C PRO A 24 -7.55 -27.89 13.42
N PRO A 25 -8.17 -29.01 12.96
CA PRO A 25 -8.64 -29.15 11.58
C PRO A 25 -9.90 -28.32 11.31
N LEU A 26 -10.00 -27.83 10.06
CA LEU A 26 -11.12 -27.07 9.52
C LEU A 26 -12.41 -27.93 9.42
N PRO A 27 -13.62 -27.37 9.61
CA PRO A 27 -14.86 -28.09 9.49
C PRO A 27 -15.17 -28.46 8.02
N GLN A 28 -15.43 -29.72 7.77
CA GLN A 28 -15.91 -30.25 6.49
C GLN A 28 -17.42 -29.96 6.35
N ASN A 29 -17.79 -29.25 5.29
CA ASN A 29 -19.17 -28.98 4.92
C ASN A 29 -19.71 -30.17 4.11
N GLN A 30 -20.57 -30.99 4.72
CA GLN A 30 -21.27 -32.07 4.02
C GLN A 30 -22.61 -31.55 3.50
N ASN A 31 -22.67 -31.31 2.19
CA ASN A 31 -23.93 -31.09 1.50
C ASN A 31 -24.59 -32.44 1.18
N HIS A 32 -25.62 -32.78 1.94
CA HIS A 32 -26.51 -33.90 1.62
C HIS A 32 -27.47 -33.51 0.46
N ILE A 33 -27.31 -34.20 -0.67
CA ILE A 33 -28.28 -34.17 -1.77
C ILE A 33 -29.38 -35.16 -1.42
N SER A 34 -30.61 -34.67 -1.23
CA SER A 34 -31.80 -35.51 -1.05
C SER A 34 -32.53 -35.65 -2.37
N LEU A 35 -32.55 -36.87 -2.91
CA LEU A 35 -33.36 -37.31 -4.05
C LEU A 35 -34.70 -37.78 -3.54
N HIS A 36 -35.82 -37.27 -4.07
CA HIS A 36 -37.13 -37.89 -3.95
C HIS A 36 -37.74 -38.18 -5.34
N PRO A 37 -38.43 -39.34 -5.49
CA PRO A 37 -38.82 -39.85 -6.79
C PRO A 37 -40.24 -39.43 -7.25
N SER A 38 -40.44 -39.60 -8.54
CA SER A 38 -41.65 -39.46 -9.34
C SER A 38 -42.93 -40.09 -8.76
N ALA A 39 -44.04 -39.41 -9.03
CA ALA A 39 -45.33 -40.10 -9.17
C ALA A 39 -46.07 -39.61 -10.45
N MET A 40 -46.47 -40.57 -11.27
CA MET A 40 -47.30 -40.45 -12.46
C MET A 40 -48.77 -40.16 -12.12
N GLY A 41 -49.48 -39.43 -12.99
CA GLY A 41 -50.94 -39.28 -12.95
C GLY A 41 -51.47 -38.54 -14.18
N THR A 42 -51.83 -39.32 -15.14
CA THR A 42 -52.92 -39.41 -16.20
C THR A 42 -53.66 -38.14 -16.61
N ALA A 43 -53.87 -38.12 -17.93
CA ALA A 43 -54.59 -37.23 -18.83
C ALA A 43 -56.07 -37.01 -18.51
N SER A 44 -56.62 -35.85 -18.93
CA SER A 44 -57.90 -35.77 -19.72
C SER A 44 -58.20 -34.33 -20.16
N ASP A 45 -58.50 -34.21 -21.46
CA ASP A 45 -59.42 -33.34 -22.20
C ASP A 45 -59.35 -31.79 -22.15
N ALA A 46 -59.21 -31.24 -23.35
CA ALA A 46 -59.56 -29.88 -23.78
C ALA A 46 -61.05 -29.64 -23.95
N PRO A 47 -61.64 -28.43 -24.12
CA PRO A 47 -61.34 -27.57 -25.27
C PRO A 47 -61.35 -25.99 -25.01
N ALA A 48 -60.77 -25.33 -25.96
CA ALA A 48 -61.01 -24.01 -26.59
C ALA A 48 -61.51 -22.79 -25.79
N GLY A 49 -60.78 -21.72 -25.88
CA GLY A 49 -61.21 -20.37 -25.56
C GLY A 49 -60.08 -19.36 -25.80
N ALA A 50 -60.11 -18.64 -26.95
CA ALA A 50 -59.19 -17.60 -27.36
C ALA A 50 -59.34 -16.36 -26.50
N ALA A 51 -58.22 -15.82 -26.00
CA ALA A 51 -58.03 -14.38 -25.73
C ALA A 51 -56.54 -14.09 -25.71
N ALA A 52 -56.08 -13.25 -26.64
CA ALA A 52 -54.75 -12.71 -26.70
C ALA A 52 -54.51 -11.80 -25.49
N ALA A 53 -53.52 -12.13 -24.65
CA ALA A 53 -52.92 -11.21 -23.71
C ALA A 53 -51.44 -11.12 -24.07
N GLU A 54 -51.02 -9.96 -24.53
CA GLU A 54 -49.64 -9.61 -24.80
C GLU A 54 -48.84 -9.66 -23.49
N ASP A 55 -48.07 -10.69 -23.33
CA ASP A 55 -47.14 -10.88 -22.23
C ASP A 55 -45.92 -9.97 -22.47
N GLN A 56 -45.95 -8.76 -21.88
CA GLN A 56 -44.79 -7.91 -21.79
C GLN A 56 -43.80 -8.58 -20.86
N GLN A 57 -42.90 -9.37 -21.42
CA GLN A 57 -41.69 -9.84 -20.75
C GLN A 57 -40.89 -8.61 -20.31
N GLN A 58 -41.08 -8.19 -19.06
CA GLN A 58 -40.14 -7.36 -18.37
C GLN A 58 -38.80 -8.08 -18.34
N GLN A 59 -37.92 -7.71 -19.28
CA GLN A 59 -36.51 -8.07 -19.24
C GLN A 59 -35.91 -7.45 -17.98
N ASN A 60 -35.80 -8.26 -16.95
CA ASN A 60 -35.00 -7.95 -15.77
C ASN A 60 -33.58 -7.63 -16.24
N PRO A 61 -33.00 -6.44 -15.95
CA PRO A 61 -31.64 -6.15 -16.37
C PRO A 61 -30.73 -7.15 -15.68
N ASN A 62 -30.10 -7.99 -16.48
CA ASN A 62 -29.04 -8.89 -16.09
C ASN A 62 -28.05 -8.16 -15.17
N PRO A 63 -27.76 -8.64 -13.95
CA PRO A 63 -26.72 -8.04 -13.10
C PRO A 63 -25.41 -8.16 -13.89
N GLN A 64 -25.01 -7.08 -14.55
CA GLN A 64 -23.75 -7.00 -15.24
C GLN A 64 -22.67 -7.47 -14.27
N GLN A 65 -22.03 -8.57 -14.58
CA GLN A 65 -20.83 -9.06 -13.94
C GLN A 65 -19.82 -7.92 -14.01
N GLN A 66 -19.78 -7.09 -12.95
CA GLN A 66 -18.76 -6.07 -12.79
C GLN A 66 -17.42 -6.81 -12.67
N GLN A 67 -16.67 -6.84 -13.76
CA GLN A 67 -15.30 -7.31 -13.72
C GLN A 67 -14.58 -6.52 -12.60
N PRO A 68 -13.85 -7.19 -11.71
CA PRO A 68 -13.17 -6.49 -10.63
C PRO A 68 -12.27 -5.41 -11.23
N ALA A 69 -12.50 -4.15 -10.85
CA ALA A 69 -11.76 -3.02 -11.37
C ALA A 69 -10.25 -3.28 -11.21
N LYS A 70 -9.49 -3.15 -12.30
CA LYS A 70 -8.04 -3.36 -12.32
C LYS A 70 -7.40 -2.49 -11.23
N ARG A 71 -6.80 -3.12 -10.21
CA ARG A 71 -6.11 -2.44 -9.12
C ARG A 71 -4.65 -2.17 -9.48
N THR A 72 -4.16 -1.02 -9.04
CA THR A 72 -2.75 -0.65 -9.12
C THR A 72 -2.08 -0.93 -7.78
N LEU A 73 -0.91 -1.56 -7.79
CA LEU A 73 -0.09 -1.71 -6.59
C LEU A 73 0.63 -0.40 -6.30
N VAL A 74 0.46 0.13 -5.09
CA VAL A 74 1.07 1.38 -4.63
C VAL A 74 1.97 1.07 -3.44
N PHE A 75 3.25 1.41 -3.55
CA PHE A 75 4.22 1.32 -2.46
C PHE A 75 4.24 2.63 -1.67
N THR A 76 3.98 2.55 -0.37
CA THR A 76 4.00 3.68 0.56
C THR A 76 5.16 3.53 1.53
N TYR A 77 6.01 4.53 1.61
CA TYR A 77 7.23 4.53 2.44
C TYR A 77 7.21 5.60 3.54
N GLY A 78 6.23 6.52 3.49
CA GLY A 78 6.21 7.75 4.30
C GLY A 78 4.99 7.87 5.19
N THR A 79 4.37 9.05 5.16
CA THR A 79 3.23 9.41 6.04
C THR A 79 1.95 8.62 5.79
N LEU A 80 1.82 7.93 4.67
CA LEU A 80 0.70 7.03 4.35
C LEU A 80 0.80 5.68 5.07
N LYS A 81 1.99 5.27 5.57
CA LYS A 81 2.15 4.01 6.30
C LYS A 81 1.31 3.99 7.59
N ARG A 82 0.98 2.79 8.04
CA ARG A 82 0.27 2.57 9.32
C ARG A 82 1.01 3.25 10.47
N GLY A 83 0.24 3.94 11.33
CA GLY A 83 0.79 4.69 12.46
C GLY A 83 1.27 6.11 12.13
N PHE A 84 1.21 6.56 10.86
CA PHE A 84 1.60 7.90 10.44
C PHE A 84 0.39 8.78 10.05
N SER A 85 0.64 10.09 9.93
CA SER A 85 -0.37 11.14 9.89
C SER A 85 -1.38 11.08 8.74
N ASN A 86 -1.01 10.54 7.57
CA ASN A 86 -1.86 10.45 6.39
C ASN A 86 -2.46 9.04 6.20
N HIS A 87 -2.15 8.07 7.06
CA HIS A 87 -2.74 6.74 7.01
C HIS A 87 -4.28 6.71 7.09
N PRO A 88 -4.96 7.63 7.79
CA PRO A 88 -6.42 7.69 7.79
C PRO A 88 -7.06 7.71 6.39
N LEU A 89 -6.39 8.29 5.38
CA LEU A 89 -6.88 8.22 3.99
C LEU A 89 -6.91 6.77 3.47
N LEU A 90 -5.84 6.00 3.70
CA LEU A 90 -5.82 4.58 3.29
C LEU A 90 -6.83 3.73 4.08
N GLN A 91 -7.10 4.07 5.33
CA GLN A 91 -8.17 3.43 6.12
C GLN A 91 -9.55 3.72 5.52
N GLU A 92 -9.85 5.00 5.19
CA GLU A 92 -11.09 5.41 4.52
C GLU A 92 -11.25 4.66 3.18
N LEU A 93 -10.23 4.65 2.34
CA LEU A 93 -10.23 3.94 1.06
C LEU A 93 -10.42 2.43 1.23
N SER A 94 -9.86 1.84 2.28
CA SER A 94 -10.02 0.41 2.56
C SER A 94 -11.44 0.07 3.01
N GLN A 95 -12.04 0.90 3.85
CA GLN A 95 -13.44 0.76 4.26
C GLN A 95 -14.39 0.91 3.07
N GLY A 96 -14.09 1.81 2.12
CA GLY A 96 -14.83 2.01 0.88
C GLY A 96 -14.54 0.97 -0.21
N GLY A 97 -13.67 -0.01 0.03
CA GLY A 97 -13.29 -1.03 -0.95
C GLY A 97 -12.32 -0.54 -2.03
N ASP A 98 -11.79 0.69 -1.92
CA ASP A 98 -10.89 1.30 -2.90
C ASP A 98 -9.41 1.00 -2.66
N ALA A 99 -9.05 0.51 -1.49
CA ALA A 99 -7.71 0.05 -1.18
C ALA A 99 -7.75 -1.27 -0.41
N SER A 100 -6.69 -2.07 -0.51
CA SER A 100 -6.45 -3.22 0.38
C SER A 100 -4.97 -3.34 0.67
N PHE A 101 -4.62 -3.58 1.92
CA PHE A 101 -3.26 -3.86 2.33
C PHE A 101 -2.81 -5.19 1.74
N VAL A 102 -1.62 -5.22 1.13
CA VAL A 102 -1.03 -6.43 0.53
C VAL A 102 0.05 -7.01 1.44
N GLY A 103 0.92 -6.15 1.99
CA GLY A 103 1.99 -6.61 2.86
C GLY A 103 3.04 -5.54 3.13
N ALA A 104 3.97 -5.85 4.04
CA ALA A 104 5.21 -5.11 4.17
C ALA A 104 6.09 -5.39 2.96
N ALA A 105 6.81 -4.38 2.50
CA ALA A 105 7.67 -4.49 1.32
C ALA A 105 8.92 -3.62 1.46
N VAL A 106 9.92 -3.93 0.64
CA VAL A 106 11.18 -3.17 0.57
C VAL A 106 11.47 -2.87 -0.89
N THR A 107 11.96 -1.67 -1.21
CA THR A 107 12.33 -1.34 -2.60
C THR A 107 13.37 -2.32 -3.12
N ALA A 108 13.22 -2.80 -4.35
CA ALA A 108 14.21 -3.65 -4.98
C ALA A 108 15.51 -2.87 -5.30
N PRO A 109 15.43 -1.66 -5.91
CA PRO A 109 16.61 -0.80 -6.03
C PRO A 109 16.94 -0.11 -4.70
N ARG A 110 18.21 0.28 -4.56
CA ARG A 110 18.64 1.20 -3.50
C ARG A 110 18.27 2.63 -3.94
N LEU A 111 17.51 3.34 -3.12
CA LEU A 111 17.00 4.67 -3.40
C LEU A 111 17.24 5.61 -2.20
N PRO A 112 17.54 6.89 -2.43
CA PRO A 112 17.59 7.87 -1.37
C PRO A 112 16.18 8.16 -0.83
N LEU A 113 15.97 7.95 0.46
CA LEU A 113 14.83 8.46 1.21
C LEU A 113 15.33 9.58 2.12
N VAL A 114 14.83 10.80 1.95
CA VAL A 114 15.25 11.97 2.70
C VAL A 114 14.06 12.71 3.30
N CYS A 115 14.33 13.65 4.22
CA CYS A 115 13.33 14.57 4.74
C CYS A 115 13.54 15.97 4.15
N GLY A 116 12.49 16.54 3.59
CA GLY A 116 12.41 17.94 3.18
C GLY A 116 11.88 18.85 4.31
N PRO A 117 11.29 20.00 3.96
CA PRO A 117 10.72 20.91 4.93
C PRO A 117 9.65 20.21 5.78
N TYR A 118 9.54 20.61 7.05
CA TYR A 118 8.59 20.01 8.01
C TYR A 118 8.74 18.51 8.22
N ARG A 119 9.93 17.95 7.97
CA ARG A 119 10.23 16.51 8.06
C ARG A 119 9.37 15.64 7.14
N VAL A 120 8.86 16.22 6.05
CA VAL A 120 8.12 15.47 5.01
C VAL A 120 9.06 14.51 4.29
N PRO A 121 8.71 13.22 4.17
CA PRO A 121 9.55 12.23 3.50
C PRO A 121 9.47 12.33 1.98
N PHE A 122 10.63 12.23 1.33
CA PHE A 122 10.75 12.21 -0.13
C PHE A 122 11.64 11.03 -0.56
N LEU A 123 11.09 10.17 -1.41
CA LEU A 123 11.87 9.16 -2.12
C LEU A 123 12.40 9.80 -3.40
N ILE A 124 13.69 9.68 -3.67
CA ILE A 124 14.32 10.30 -4.84
C ILE A 124 14.56 9.21 -5.89
N ASN A 125 14.14 9.47 -7.13
CA ASN A 125 14.36 8.56 -8.25
C ASN A 125 15.81 8.65 -8.75
N LEU A 126 16.74 8.22 -7.90
CA LEU A 126 18.18 8.18 -8.16
C LEU A 126 18.71 6.84 -7.65
N PRO A 127 18.52 5.74 -8.38
CA PRO A 127 19.02 4.43 -7.96
C PRO A 127 20.55 4.41 -7.95
N GLY A 128 21.12 3.88 -6.87
CA GLY A 128 22.59 3.79 -6.72
C GLY A 128 23.04 3.44 -5.31
N GLU A 129 24.36 3.37 -5.10
CA GLU A 129 24.96 2.95 -3.83
C GLU A 129 24.74 3.95 -2.69
N GLY A 130 24.50 5.25 -2.97
CA GLY A 130 24.18 6.25 -1.96
C GLY A 130 22.81 6.10 -1.30
N GLY A 131 21.91 5.26 -1.86
CA GLY A 131 20.59 4.97 -1.32
C GLY A 131 20.54 3.72 -0.46
N HIS A 132 19.32 3.43 0.04
CA HIS A 132 18.99 2.22 0.79
C HIS A 132 17.88 1.44 0.09
N ARG A 133 17.77 0.15 0.37
CA ARG A 133 16.52 -0.56 0.17
C ARG A 133 15.53 -0.05 1.21
N VAL A 134 14.56 0.73 0.76
CA VAL A 134 13.65 1.47 1.64
C VAL A 134 12.48 0.59 2.06
N ALA A 135 12.26 0.47 3.37
CA ALA A 135 11.13 -0.25 3.94
C ALA A 135 9.83 0.55 3.83
N GLY A 136 8.73 -0.16 3.54
CA GLY A 136 7.41 0.42 3.37
C GLY A 136 6.30 -0.62 3.40
N GLU A 137 5.16 -0.22 2.86
CA GLU A 137 3.93 -1.02 2.80
C GLU A 137 3.37 -1.00 1.38
N LEU A 138 2.79 -2.11 0.94
CA LEU A 138 2.17 -2.26 -0.37
C LEU A 138 0.65 -2.34 -0.23
N TYR A 139 -0.04 -1.57 -1.07
CA TYR A 139 -1.50 -1.54 -1.15
C TYR A 139 -1.97 -1.78 -2.59
N ALA A 140 -3.04 -2.56 -2.77
CA ALA A 140 -3.74 -2.69 -4.04
C ALA A 140 -4.90 -1.68 -4.07
N VAL A 141 -4.86 -0.73 -5.02
CA VAL A 141 -5.72 0.45 -5.03
C VAL A 141 -6.52 0.52 -6.34
N THR A 142 -7.83 0.81 -6.26
CA THR A 142 -8.69 1.05 -7.43
C THR A 142 -8.31 2.36 -8.14
N PRO A 143 -8.74 2.59 -9.39
CA PRO A 143 -8.54 3.88 -10.06
C PRO A 143 -9.09 5.07 -9.26
N ARG A 144 -10.22 4.91 -8.57
CA ARG A 144 -10.82 5.95 -7.71
C ARG A 144 -9.93 6.25 -6.49
N GLY A 145 -9.46 5.21 -5.82
CA GLY A 145 -8.53 5.35 -4.70
C GLY A 145 -7.20 5.98 -5.12
N LEU A 146 -6.69 5.59 -6.31
CA LEU A 146 -5.43 6.14 -6.85
C LEU A 146 -5.54 7.65 -7.13
N ALA A 147 -6.68 8.12 -7.67
CA ALA A 147 -6.92 9.55 -7.87
C ALA A 147 -6.91 10.34 -6.55
N ARG A 148 -7.46 9.76 -5.46
CA ARG A 148 -7.42 10.37 -4.12
C ARG A 148 -5.99 10.43 -3.56
N LEU A 149 -5.18 9.41 -3.80
CA LEU A 149 -3.75 9.43 -3.43
C LEU A 149 -2.98 10.47 -4.24
N ASP A 150 -3.19 10.56 -5.56
CA ASP A 150 -2.57 11.57 -6.44
C ASP A 150 -2.91 13.00 -5.99
N GLU A 151 -4.14 13.23 -5.54
CA GLU A 151 -4.56 14.52 -4.99
C GLU A 151 -3.83 14.85 -3.68
N LEU A 152 -3.77 13.90 -2.73
CA LEU A 152 -3.05 14.07 -1.47
C LEU A 152 -1.58 14.42 -1.73
N GLU A 153 -0.92 13.64 -2.58
CA GLU A 153 0.50 13.78 -2.89
C GLU A 153 0.79 14.99 -3.80
N GLY A 154 -0.26 15.59 -4.39
CA GLY A 154 -0.13 16.79 -5.20
C GLY A 154 0.61 16.57 -6.51
N VAL A 155 0.37 15.45 -7.17
CA VAL A 155 0.99 15.12 -8.46
C VAL A 155 0.75 16.23 -9.48
N SER A 156 -0.50 16.71 -9.62
CA SER A 156 -0.84 17.81 -10.51
C SER A 156 -0.24 19.17 -10.12
N ARG A 157 0.26 19.30 -8.89
CA ARG A 157 0.88 20.51 -8.35
C ARG A 157 2.42 20.45 -8.37
N GLY A 158 3.01 19.38 -8.90
CA GLY A 158 4.47 19.21 -8.95
C GLY A 158 5.11 18.97 -7.56
N HIS A 159 4.34 18.46 -6.59
CA HIS A 159 4.91 18.08 -5.30
C HIS A 159 5.61 16.74 -5.39
N TYR A 160 4.96 15.75 -6.02
CA TYR A 160 5.51 14.42 -6.27
C TYR A 160 5.23 13.99 -7.70
N GLU A 161 6.01 13.03 -8.18
CA GLU A 161 5.74 12.26 -9.39
C GLU A 161 5.39 10.83 -9.02
N ARG A 162 4.33 10.27 -9.61
CA ARG A 162 4.00 8.86 -9.47
C ARG A 162 4.67 8.06 -10.58
N LEU A 163 5.69 7.27 -10.21
CA LEU A 163 6.53 6.52 -11.15
C LEU A 163 6.55 5.02 -10.79
N PRO A 164 6.89 4.15 -11.75
CA PRO A 164 7.08 2.72 -11.50
C PRO A 164 8.19 2.44 -10.49
N ILE A 165 8.00 1.37 -9.73
CA ILE A 165 8.99 0.84 -8.79
C ILE A 165 8.84 -0.68 -8.69
N ALA A 166 9.97 -1.39 -8.62
CA ALA A 166 9.98 -2.79 -8.21
C ALA A 166 10.19 -2.88 -6.70
N VAL A 167 9.40 -3.71 -6.02
CA VAL A 167 9.52 -3.97 -4.59
C VAL A 167 9.55 -5.48 -4.32
N ASP A 168 10.22 -5.87 -3.24
CA ASP A 168 10.23 -7.24 -2.76
C ASP A 168 9.33 -7.32 -1.52
N LEU A 169 8.35 -8.24 -1.53
CA LEU A 169 7.47 -8.48 -0.38
C LEU A 169 8.27 -9.12 0.76
N ALA A 170 8.01 -8.66 1.99
CA ALA A 170 8.68 -9.19 3.18
C ALA A 170 8.20 -10.60 3.54
N GLU A 171 6.94 -10.93 3.23
CA GLU A 171 6.31 -12.22 3.50
C GLU A 171 6.13 -13.01 2.18
N GLY A 172 6.24 -14.32 2.23
CA GLY A 172 5.99 -15.19 1.07
C GLY A 172 7.18 -15.45 0.15
N GLY A 173 8.44 -15.35 0.65
CA GLY A 173 9.63 -15.80 -0.09
C GLY A 173 10.25 -14.78 -1.04
N CYS A 174 10.21 -13.49 -0.71
CA CYS A 174 10.82 -12.39 -1.48
C CYS A 174 10.31 -12.28 -2.93
N ALA A 175 9.01 -12.44 -3.13
CA ALA A 175 8.40 -12.23 -4.44
C ALA A 175 8.56 -10.76 -4.86
N ARG A 176 9.23 -10.54 -6.00
CA ARG A 176 9.34 -9.22 -6.62
C ARG A 176 8.06 -8.89 -7.36
N VAL A 177 7.54 -7.69 -7.11
CA VAL A 177 6.34 -7.19 -7.77
C VAL A 177 6.56 -5.78 -8.30
N ASP A 178 5.91 -5.48 -9.42
CA ASP A 178 5.88 -4.12 -9.99
C ASP A 178 4.75 -3.32 -9.34
N ALA A 179 5.09 -2.13 -8.89
CA ALA A 179 4.20 -1.19 -8.24
C ALA A 179 4.43 0.24 -8.77
N VAL A 180 3.74 1.20 -8.21
CA VAL A 180 4.06 2.62 -8.35
C VAL A 180 4.37 3.21 -6.98
N ALA A 181 5.18 4.26 -6.95
CA ALA A 181 5.46 5.05 -5.75
C ALA A 181 5.46 6.54 -6.08
N TYR A 182 5.31 7.37 -5.05
CA TYR A 182 5.40 8.83 -5.17
C TYR A 182 6.83 9.26 -4.87
N TYR A 183 7.49 9.80 -5.88
CA TYR A 183 8.86 10.31 -5.80
C TYR A 183 8.88 11.83 -5.68
N ALA A 184 9.91 12.39 -5.08
CA ALA A 184 10.20 13.82 -5.18
C ALA A 184 10.14 14.25 -6.66
N HIS A 185 9.46 15.38 -6.94
CA HIS A 185 9.39 15.87 -8.32
C HIS A 185 10.80 16.17 -8.85
N ARG A 186 11.06 15.83 -10.11
CA ARG A 186 12.38 15.93 -10.76
C ARG A 186 12.97 17.34 -10.70
N ASP A 187 12.13 18.36 -10.65
CA ASP A 187 12.55 19.77 -10.66
C ASP A 187 13.36 20.21 -9.43
N TYR A 188 13.26 19.45 -8.30
CA TYR A 188 13.99 19.77 -7.08
C TYR A 188 14.64 18.55 -6.39
N ALA A 189 14.45 17.38 -6.94
CA ALA A 189 14.93 16.13 -6.33
C ALA A 189 16.45 16.11 -6.12
N ALA A 190 17.21 16.60 -7.10
CA ALA A 190 18.68 16.65 -7.02
C ALA A 190 19.18 17.62 -5.94
N GLU A 191 18.56 18.82 -5.85
CA GLU A 191 18.87 19.80 -4.79
C GLU A 191 18.53 19.24 -3.42
N LEU A 192 17.39 18.57 -3.29
CA LEU A 192 16.98 17.97 -2.02
C LEU A 192 17.97 16.89 -1.57
N TRP A 193 18.48 16.08 -2.49
CA TRP A 193 19.50 15.09 -2.22
C TRP A 193 20.80 15.71 -1.75
N ARG A 194 21.32 16.70 -2.49
CA ARG A 194 22.54 17.45 -2.07
C ARG A 194 22.38 18.08 -0.69
N ARG A 195 21.21 18.71 -0.42
CA ARG A 195 20.94 19.33 0.88
C ARG A 195 20.90 18.32 2.03
N SER A 196 20.50 17.08 1.78
CA SER A 196 20.55 16.01 2.79
C SER A 196 21.97 15.55 3.14
N GLY A 197 23.00 16.14 2.50
CA GLY A 197 24.39 15.69 2.58
C GLY A 197 24.60 14.33 1.93
N GLU A 198 23.75 13.99 0.97
CA GLU A 198 23.74 12.71 0.26
C GLU A 198 23.61 11.50 1.22
N LYS A 199 22.86 11.72 2.29
CA LYS A 199 22.56 10.69 3.30
C LYS A 199 21.07 10.43 3.33
N GLY A 200 20.69 9.19 3.03
CA GLY A 200 19.33 8.71 3.06
C GLY A 200 19.01 7.87 4.30
N TYR A 201 17.72 7.58 4.48
CA TYR A 201 17.23 6.71 5.53
C TYR A 201 16.77 5.37 4.92
N PRO A 202 16.97 4.24 5.60
CA PRO A 202 16.43 2.95 5.17
C PRO A 202 14.92 2.85 5.41
N GLU A 203 14.37 3.71 6.26
CA GLU A 203 12.95 3.75 6.61
C GLU A 203 12.56 5.13 7.13
N TYR A 204 11.34 5.57 6.82
CA TYR A 204 10.68 6.66 7.52
C TYR A 204 10.07 6.13 8.82
N SER A 205 10.89 6.06 9.87
CA SER A 205 10.50 5.62 11.21
C SER A 205 9.91 6.78 12.03
N HIS A 206 9.32 6.47 13.20
CA HIS A 206 8.86 7.53 14.13
C HIS A 206 10.02 8.44 14.59
N ALA A 207 11.22 7.89 14.76
CA ALA A 207 12.41 8.69 15.08
C ALA A 207 12.78 9.65 13.95
N VAL A 208 12.75 9.19 12.69
CA VAL A 208 13.00 10.03 11.50
C VAL A 208 11.90 11.08 11.33
N ALA A 209 10.65 10.72 11.62
CA ALA A 209 9.49 11.61 11.54
C ALA A 209 9.40 12.63 12.68
N HIS A 210 10.29 12.56 13.70
CA HIS A 210 10.26 13.50 14.82
C HIS A 210 10.35 14.94 14.31
N GLY A 211 9.41 15.80 14.73
CA GLY A 211 9.27 17.16 14.23
C GLY A 211 8.47 17.28 12.91
N TYR A 212 7.81 16.23 12.46
CA TYR A 212 6.88 16.34 11.34
C TYR A 212 5.71 17.28 11.66
N VAL A 213 5.47 18.24 10.76
CA VAL A 213 4.35 19.19 10.88
C VAL A 213 3.29 18.84 9.85
N ARG A 214 2.06 18.57 10.32
CA ARG A 214 0.93 18.24 9.44
C ARG A 214 0.58 19.43 8.55
N ARG A 215 0.09 19.17 7.33
CA ARG A 215 -0.22 20.20 6.33
C ARG A 215 -1.04 21.36 6.89
N LYS A 216 -2.07 21.08 7.70
CA LYS A 216 -2.96 22.11 8.30
C LYS A 216 -2.26 22.99 9.34
N ASP A 217 -1.15 22.51 9.91
CA ASP A 217 -0.43 23.18 10.98
C ASP A 217 0.83 23.95 10.45
N ARG A 218 1.04 23.93 9.12
CA ARG A 218 2.16 24.64 8.46
C ARG A 218 1.81 26.12 8.27
N PRO A 219 2.83 27.01 8.18
CA PRO A 219 2.60 28.41 7.84
C PRO A 219 1.79 28.56 6.56
N GLN A 220 0.77 29.41 6.59
CA GLN A 220 -0.07 29.77 5.46
C GLN A 220 0.58 30.93 4.68
N GLY A 221 0.20 31.15 3.43
CA GLY A 221 0.70 32.24 2.59
C GLY A 221 1.75 31.83 1.56
N GLN A 222 2.28 30.59 1.65
CA GLN A 222 3.15 29.99 0.64
C GLN A 222 2.63 28.59 0.27
N THR A 223 2.71 28.27 -1.00
CA THR A 223 2.42 26.90 -1.47
C THR A 223 3.49 25.92 -0.94
N PHE A 224 3.14 24.65 -0.84
CA PHE A 224 4.13 23.66 -0.40
C PHE A 224 5.32 23.54 -1.38
N LEU A 225 5.10 23.76 -2.67
CA LEU A 225 6.18 23.78 -3.67
C LEU A 225 7.15 24.95 -3.45
N GLU A 226 6.63 26.14 -3.12
CA GLU A 226 7.47 27.29 -2.74
C GLU A 226 8.27 27.00 -1.48
N GLN A 227 7.66 26.39 -0.47
CA GLN A 227 8.34 25.98 0.77
C GLN A 227 9.47 24.97 0.50
N ILE A 228 9.27 24.02 -0.44
CA ILE A 228 10.30 23.08 -0.88
C ILE A 228 11.44 23.87 -1.56
N ARG A 229 11.14 24.78 -2.48
CA ARG A 229 12.14 25.57 -3.21
C ARG A 229 12.98 26.44 -2.27
N ILE A 230 12.35 27.09 -1.31
CA ILE A 230 13.04 27.86 -0.25
C ILE A 230 13.93 26.93 0.57
N PHE A 231 13.41 25.77 0.97
CA PHE A 231 14.17 24.79 1.75
C PHE A 231 15.43 24.30 1.01
N VAL A 232 15.34 23.99 -0.29
CA VAL A 232 16.49 23.48 -1.05
C VAL A 232 17.50 24.57 -1.42
N SER A 233 17.07 25.84 -1.54
CA SER A 233 17.94 26.99 -1.87
C SER A 233 18.60 27.63 -0.65
N SER A 234 18.06 27.48 0.57
CA SER A 234 18.67 28.01 1.77
C SER A 234 19.95 27.24 2.11
N GLN A 235 21.04 27.96 2.32
CA GLN A 235 22.32 27.36 2.75
C GLN A 235 22.17 26.77 4.16
N SER A 236 22.80 25.59 4.38
CA SER A 236 22.85 24.93 5.69
C SER A 236 23.89 25.61 6.59
#